data_f3ba018a56c4d55cd7e91b73cbe801b1
#
_entry.id   f3ba018a56c4d55cd7e91b73cbe801b1
#
_cell.length_a   1.000
_cell.length_b   1.000
_cell.length_c   1.000
_cell.angle_alpha   90.00
_cell.angle_beta   90.00
_cell.angle_gamma   90.00
#
_symmetry.space_group_name_H-M   'P 1'
#
loop_
_entity.id
_entity.type
_entity.pdbx_description
1 polymer ?
#
loop_
_entity_poly.entity_id
_entity_poly.type
_entity_poly.pdbx_seq_one_letter_code
_entity_poly.pdbx_strand_id
1 'polypeptide(L)'
;MNLNISRRDFLRVGAVTLSGSPLTLLPANLKASSDEKVSPRGSADCVVFVNLVGGPSQMDTFDLKELKTTPADLDARKAPNGVLWPYGLFPKTAGVLNDTVLVRSMAAWDTLHNFGQYYQQVGHAYSAARASEMPSMGSIIAREFLTRTKSTDFLPPFVAMNFPTSSVNGPLIKEGSLDSATSPLTVDMKPGTSLPFLLAQGMENRFDRRMEALESFDSMRQLDPASVPKRFLEWESFTKSAQRMMKSPEIGKIFTLDEAARQRYGKTPMGDACLIARNIIAAKAGTRYILINQGGWDHHAAIYGKADIARGEDLKARGGLYSLCAELDAAFAGLVSDLKAASLLDRTFIVCTGEFGRTPGALNDAKGRDHWPAVRSALFAGGGVTAPGRVMGATDDAAAKITRLDWSLKRPIYPEDVTATIYSVLGIDWTKKITGMPSGRDFQYVEPMSSTGFIGSTEITELFKA
;
A
#
# COMPACT_ATOMS: atom_id res chain seq x y z
N MET A 1 -16.11 13.93 52.03
CA MET A 1 -15.16 14.19 50.93
C MET A 1 -15.64 13.37 49.73
N ASN A 2 -16.42 13.96 48.84
CA ASN A 2 -16.92 13.25 47.65
C ASN A 2 -15.84 13.36 46.56
N LEU A 3 -15.13 12.26 46.31
CA LEU A 3 -14.22 12.12 45.21
C LEU A 3 -15.05 11.83 43.95
N ASN A 4 -15.23 12.84 43.11
CA ASN A 4 -15.79 12.66 41.76
C ASN A 4 -14.72 12.03 40.88
N ILE A 5 -14.65 10.69 40.86
CA ILE A 5 -13.76 9.91 39.97
C ILE A 5 -14.49 9.75 38.64
N SER A 6 -13.92 10.24 37.55
CA SER A 6 -14.48 10.04 36.20
C SER A 6 -14.42 8.56 35.78
N ARG A 7 -15.32 8.11 34.89
CA ARG A 7 -15.28 6.75 34.34
C ARG A 7 -13.92 6.41 33.71
N ARG A 8 -13.18 7.40 33.25
CA ARG A 8 -11.82 7.25 32.73
C ARG A 8 -10.80 6.92 33.82
N ASP A 9 -10.94 7.49 34.98
CA ASP A 9 -10.02 7.26 36.11
C ASP A 9 -10.30 5.91 36.77
N PHE A 10 -11.55 5.46 36.77
CA PHE A 10 -11.92 4.12 37.24
C PHE A 10 -11.32 3.00 36.41
N LEU A 11 -11.27 3.13 35.07
CA LEU A 11 -10.64 2.16 34.18
C LEU A 11 -9.11 2.13 34.30
N ARG A 12 -8.48 3.24 34.70
CA ARG A 12 -7.04 3.31 34.97
C ARG A 12 -6.63 2.59 36.26
N VAL A 13 -7.50 2.55 37.24
CA VAL A 13 -7.25 1.94 38.56
C VAL A 13 -7.58 0.42 38.52
N GLY A 14 -8.57 0.00 37.74
CA GLY A 14 -8.99 -1.41 37.65
C GLY A 14 -7.99 -2.36 36.98
N ALA A 15 -7.04 -1.84 36.21
CA ALA A 15 -6.04 -2.65 35.51
C ALA A 15 -4.81 -3.04 36.37
N VAL A 16 -4.69 -2.54 37.59
CA VAL A 16 -3.48 -2.67 38.42
C VAL A 16 -3.56 -3.80 39.47
N THR A 17 -4.69 -4.48 39.62
CA THR A 17 -4.89 -5.38 40.79
C THR A 17 -4.79 -6.87 40.50
N LEU A 18 -4.29 -7.34 39.35
CA LEU A 18 -4.26 -8.77 39.00
C LEU A 18 -2.87 -9.43 38.87
N SER A 19 -1.78 -8.75 39.20
CA SER A 19 -0.46 -9.41 39.29
C SER A 19 0.36 -8.85 40.43
N GLY A 20 0.62 -9.67 41.43
CA GLY A 20 1.29 -9.36 42.69
C GLY A 20 2.81 -9.10 42.57
N SER A 21 3.22 -8.14 41.78
CA SER A 21 4.60 -7.62 41.74
C SER A 21 4.55 -6.08 41.84
N PRO A 22 5.43 -5.45 42.65
CA PRO A 22 5.44 -4.00 42.78
C PRO A 22 5.90 -3.35 41.48
N LEU A 23 4.95 -2.80 40.70
CA LEU A 23 5.26 -1.95 39.56
C LEU A 23 5.68 -0.58 40.08
N THR A 24 6.92 -0.22 39.89
CA THR A 24 7.41 1.16 40.05
C THR A 24 6.68 2.03 39.03
N LEU A 25 5.81 2.89 39.52
CA LEU A 25 5.15 3.91 38.70
C LEU A 25 6.20 4.91 38.20
N LEU A 26 6.62 4.74 36.97
CA LEU A 26 7.30 5.80 36.23
C LEU A 26 6.28 6.94 35.99
N PRO A 27 6.64 8.19 36.21
CA PRO A 27 5.73 9.30 35.97
C PRO A 27 5.40 9.36 34.48
N ALA A 28 4.15 9.09 34.13
CA ALA A 28 3.63 9.25 32.80
C ALA A 28 3.50 10.74 32.44
N ASN A 29 4.61 11.40 32.17
CA ASN A 29 4.63 12.67 31.43
C ASN A 29 4.59 12.38 29.91
N LEU A 30 3.66 11.54 29.47
CA LEU A 30 3.21 11.51 28.09
C LEU A 30 2.10 12.55 27.94
N LYS A 31 2.49 13.82 27.86
CA LYS A 31 1.65 14.81 27.19
C LYS A 31 1.47 14.29 25.77
N ALA A 32 0.27 13.83 25.44
CA ALA A 32 -0.16 13.77 24.05
C ALA A 32 -0.14 15.23 23.58
N SER A 33 0.92 15.62 22.90
CA SER A 33 1.04 16.93 22.25
C SER A 33 0.05 16.92 21.08
N SER A 34 -1.19 17.33 21.35
CA SER A 34 -2.24 17.45 20.33
C SER A 34 -2.08 18.70 19.45
N ASP A 35 -1.02 19.49 19.63
CA ASP A 35 -0.83 20.77 18.94
C ASP A 35 0.54 20.92 18.27
N GLU A 36 1.37 19.88 18.22
CA GLU A 36 2.64 19.96 17.51
C GLU A 36 2.39 19.86 16.00
N LYS A 37 2.49 20.99 15.32
CA LYS A 37 2.30 21.09 13.88
C LYS A 37 3.37 20.26 13.18
N VAL A 38 2.98 19.14 12.59
CA VAL A 38 3.92 18.30 11.82
C VAL A 38 4.37 19.03 10.55
N SER A 39 5.59 18.71 10.10
CA SER A 39 6.16 19.26 8.88
C SER A 39 6.34 18.12 7.87
N PRO A 40 5.36 17.90 6.97
CA PRO A 40 5.46 16.88 5.94
C PRO A 40 6.61 17.16 4.98
N ARG A 41 7.28 16.10 4.50
CA ARG A 41 8.51 16.21 3.68
C ARG A 41 8.27 16.77 2.28
N GLY A 42 7.22 16.33 1.59
CA GLY A 42 7.02 16.68 0.18
C GLY A 42 8.16 16.18 -0.72
N SER A 43 8.81 15.08 -0.35
CA SER A 43 9.96 14.52 -1.07
C SER A 43 9.59 13.70 -2.30
N ALA A 44 8.32 13.30 -2.45
CA ALA A 44 7.83 12.53 -3.59
C ALA A 44 6.71 13.27 -4.36
N ASP A 45 6.64 13.02 -5.65
CA ASP A 45 5.55 13.46 -6.51
C ASP A 45 4.46 12.39 -6.67
N CYS A 46 4.86 11.12 -6.52
CA CYS A 46 3.98 9.96 -6.62
C CYS A 46 4.42 8.85 -5.65
N VAL A 47 3.46 8.08 -5.19
CA VAL A 47 3.69 6.87 -4.38
C VAL A 47 3.21 5.65 -5.15
N VAL A 48 3.99 4.57 -5.15
CA VAL A 48 3.59 3.23 -5.58
C VAL A 48 3.53 2.32 -4.37
N PHE A 49 2.35 1.82 -4.06
CA PHE A 49 2.17 0.83 -3.01
C PHE A 49 1.92 -0.55 -3.66
N VAL A 50 2.89 -1.43 -3.53
CA VAL A 50 2.79 -2.84 -3.95
C VAL A 50 2.25 -3.63 -2.77
N ASN A 51 0.99 -4.00 -2.85
CA ASN A 51 0.24 -4.69 -1.81
C ASN A 51 0.25 -6.21 -2.05
N LEU A 52 0.95 -6.94 -1.19
CA LEU A 52 1.13 -8.40 -1.27
C LEU A 52 0.03 -9.08 -0.45
N VAL A 53 -1.15 -9.24 -1.07
CA VAL A 53 -2.35 -9.72 -0.39
C VAL A 53 -2.28 -11.19 -0.05
N GLY A 54 -2.48 -11.49 1.19
CA GLY A 54 -2.38 -12.82 1.78
C GLY A 54 -1.23 -12.94 2.78
N GLY A 55 -0.39 -11.92 2.94
CA GLY A 55 0.68 -11.89 3.93
C GLY A 55 1.86 -12.80 3.58
N PRO A 56 2.87 -12.30 2.88
CA PRO A 56 4.06 -13.08 2.54
C PRO A 56 4.82 -13.53 3.79
N SER A 57 5.34 -14.74 3.75
CA SER A 57 6.18 -15.27 4.84
C SER A 57 7.49 -14.49 4.93
N GLN A 58 7.68 -13.74 6.01
CA GLN A 58 8.89 -12.95 6.24
C GLN A 58 10.14 -13.83 6.23
N MET A 59 10.09 -14.99 6.90
CA MET A 59 11.24 -15.86 7.05
C MET A 59 11.64 -16.64 5.79
N ASP A 60 10.77 -16.70 4.79
CA ASP A 60 11.06 -17.38 3.52
C ASP A 60 11.34 -16.35 2.39
N THR A 61 11.15 -15.04 2.66
CA THR A 61 11.29 -13.95 1.69
C THR A 61 12.27 -12.87 2.18
N PHE A 62 11.76 -11.73 2.65
CA PHE A 62 12.57 -10.53 2.94
C PHE A 62 13.38 -10.60 4.24
N ASP A 63 13.09 -11.54 5.11
CA ASP A 63 13.86 -11.82 6.33
C ASP A 63 14.27 -13.30 6.40
N LEU A 64 14.87 -13.78 5.32
CA LEU A 64 15.23 -15.19 5.15
C LEU A 64 15.93 -15.75 6.39
N LYS A 65 15.45 -16.91 6.87
CA LYS A 65 16.08 -17.72 7.91
C LYS A 65 16.33 -19.14 7.39
N GLU A 66 17.55 -19.59 7.52
CA GLU A 66 17.90 -20.97 7.16
C GLU A 66 17.58 -21.92 8.31
N LEU A 67 16.52 -22.68 8.16
CA LEU A 67 16.15 -23.77 9.03
C LEU A 67 16.40 -25.11 8.34
N LYS A 68 16.39 -26.20 9.10
CA LYS A 68 16.52 -27.58 8.53
C LYS A 68 15.44 -27.90 7.49
N THR A 69 14.31 -27.21 7.54
CA THR A 69 13.17 -27.37 6.63
C THR A 69 13.17 -26.40 5.46
N THR A 70 14.11 -25.45 5.42
CA THR A 70 14.23 -24.50 4.32
C THR A 70 14.74 -25.23 3.08
N PRO A 71 14.03 -25.16 1.94
CA PRO A 71 14.49 -25.80 0.71
C PRO A 71 15.83 -25.22 0.24
N ALA A 72 16.75 -26.13 -0.15
CA ALA A 72 18.09 -25.72 -0.60
C ALA A 72 18.05 -24.83 -1.86
N ASP A 73 17.00 -24.96 -2.68
CA ASP A 73 16.80 -24.18 -3.90
C ASP A 73 16.27 -22.77 -3.67
N LEU A 74 15.99 -22.38 -2.42
CA LEU A 74 15.91 -20.95 -2.06
C LEU A 74 17.25 -20.23 -2.26
N ASP A 75 18.36 -20.97 -2.34
CA ASP A 75 19.68 -20.49 -2.68
C ASP A 75 20.07 -19.29 -1.80
N ALA A 76 20.10 -19.55 -0.48
CA ALA A 76 20.40 -18.54 0.53
C ALA A 76 21.84 -18.05 0.42
N ARG A 77 22.03 -16.81 0.03
CA ARG A 77 23.35 -16.17 -0.09
C ARG A 77 23.31 -14.74 0.41
N LYS A 78 24.47 -14.21 0.80
CA LYS A 78 24.59 -12.79 1.13
C LYS A 78 24.46 -11.94 -0.13
N ALA A 79 23.51 -11.00 -0.11
CA ALA A 79 23.40 -9.96 -1.12
C ALA A 79 24.51 -8.91 -0.98
N PRO A 80 24.70 -8.02 -1.96
CA PRO A 80 25.74 -6.98 -1.91
C PRO A 80 25.72 -6.11 -0.66
N ASN A 81 24.54 -5.89 -0.08
CA ASN A 81 24.34 -5.17 1.18
C ASN A 81 24.54 -6.03 2.45
N GLY A 82 25.04 -7.26 2.32
CA GLY A 82 25.33 -8.18 3.42
C GLY A 82 24.13 -8.95 3.99
N VAL A 83 22.92 -8.72 3.46
CA VAL A 83 21.70 -9.42 3.88
C VAL A 83 21.68 -10.83 3.35
N LEU A 84 21.29 -11.81 4.18
CA LEU A 84 20.95 -13.15 3.70
C LEU A 84 19.69 -13.07 2.83
N TRP A 85 19.81 -13.48 1.57
CA TRP A 85 18.79 -13.26 0.54
C TRP A 85 18.46 -14.53 -0.23
N PRO A 86 17.17 -14.83 -0.52
CA PRO A 86 16.78 -16.02 -1.27
C PRO A 86 16.93 -15.79 -2.76
N TYR A 87 18.13 -15.96 -3.29
CA TYR A 87 18.40 -15.80 -4.73
C TYR A 87 17.57 -16.74 -5.61
N GLY A 88 17.10 -17.86 -5.04
CA GLY A 88 16.17 -18.75 -5.70
C GLY A 88 14.81 -18.16 -5.97
N LEU A 89 14.41 -17.18 -5.18
CA LEU A 89 13.12 -16.51 -5.31
C LEU A 89 13.26 -15.12 -5.94
N PHE A 90 14.30 -14.35 -5.55
CA PHE A 90 14.45 -12.94 -5.88
C PHE A 90 15.83 -12.59 -6.46
N PRO A 91 16.26 -13.25 -7.57
CA PRO A 91 17.57 -12.97 -8.16
C PRO A 91 17.70 -11.57 -8.75
N LYS A 92 16.62 -11.00 -9.34
CA LYS A 92 16.63 -9.66 -9.96
C LYS A 92 16.52 -8.57 -8.89
N THR A 93 15.68 -8.77 -7.90
CA THR A 93 15.54 -7.83 -6.76
C THR A 93 16.85 -7.69 -5.99
N ALA A 94 17.67 -8.77 -5.91
CA ALA A 94 19.02 -8.68 -5.35
C ALA A 94 19.86 -7.57 -6.00
N GLY A 95 19.68 -7.34 -7.30
CA GLY A 95 20.40 -6.29 -8.06
C GLY A 95 19.97 -4.86 -7.72
N VAL A 96 18.79 -4.68 -7.13
CA VAL A 96 18.25 -3.36 -6.76
C VAL A 96 18.17 -3.14 -5.24
N LEU A 97 18.68 -4.07 -4.43
CA LEU A 97 18.70 -3.92 -2.97
C LEU A 97 19.51 -2.70 -2.52
N ASN A 98 20.53 -2.31 -3.25
CA ASN A 98 21.30 -1.09 -2.97
C ASN A 98 20.52 0.20 -3.24
N ASP A 99 19.33 0.11 -3.87
CA ASP A 99 18.43 1.23 -4.10
C ASP A 99 17.20 1.18 -3.17
N THR A 100 17.18 0.21 -2.23
CA THR A 100 16.08 -0.02 -1.30
C THR A 100 16.52 0.04 0.16
N VAL A 101 15.58 0.26 1.06
CA VAL A 101 15.72 0.00 2.50
C VAL A 101 14.82 -1.17 2.85
N LEU A 102 15.41 -2.24 3.37
CA LEU A 102 14.70 -3.40 3.88
C LEU A 102 14.37 -3.19 5.35
N VAL A 103 13.08 -3.18 5.70
CA VAL A 103 12.60 -3.05 7.08
C VAL A 103 12.09 -4.40 7.59
N ARG A 104 12.65 -4.88 8.71
CA ARG A 104 12.34 -6.17 9.36
C ARG A 104 11.66 -6.01 10.73
N SER A 105 11.49 -4.77 11.18
CA SER A 105 10.92 -4.45 12.50
C SER A 105 9.48 -3.94 12.39
N MET A 106 8.68 -4.56 11.53
CA MET A 106 7.28 -4.22 11.35
C MET A 106 6.38 -5.27 12.01
N ALA A 107 5.21 -4.83 12.48
CA ALA A 107 4.16 -5.68 13.03
C ALA A 107 2.79 -5.31 12.45
N ALA A 108 1.80 -6.14 12.72
CA ALA A 108 0.40 -5.92 12.38
C ALA A 108 -0.46 -6.00 13.64
N TRP A 109 -1.67 -5.44 13.58
CA TRP A 109 -2.62 -5.48 14.69
C TRP A 109 -3.55 -6.68 14.62
N ASP A 110 -3.75 -7.22 13.43
CA ASP A 110 -4.76 -8.24 13.18
C ASP A 110 -4.17 -9.47 12.46
N THR A 111 -4.88 -10.57 12.54
CA THR A 111 -4.58 -11.82 11.84
C THR A 111 -5.66 -12.23 10.84
N LEU A 112 -6.70 -11.40 10.65
CA LEU A 112 -7.72 -11.63 9.65
C LEU A 112 -7.44 -10.78 8.40
N HIS A 113 -7.42 -11.42 7.23
CA HIS A 113 -7.07 -10.77 5.96
C HIS A 113 -7.90 -9.52 5.68
N ASN A 114 -9.21 -9.59 5.82
CA ASN A 114 -10.09 -8.45 5.58
C ASN A 114 -9.80 -7.26 6.50
N PHE A 115 -9.43 -7.50 7.75
CA PHE A 115 -9.08 -6.43 8.71
C PHE A 115 -7.67 -5.89 8.44
N GLY A 116 -6.70 -6.78 8.22
CA GLY A 116 -5.34 -6.37 7.87
C GLY A 116 -5.27 -5.59 6.55
N GLN A 117 -5.97 -6.06 5.51
CA GLN A 117 -6.08 -5.38 4.23
C GLN A 117 -6.80 -4.04 4.34
N TYR A 118 -7.86 -3.96 5.14
CA TYR A 118 -8.54 -2.70 5.43
C TYR A 118 -7.57 -1.73 6.10
N TYR A 119 -6.84 -2.19 7.12
CA TYR A 119 -5.88 -1.34 7.85
C TYR A 119 -4.79 -0.79 6.95
N GLN A 120 -4.24 -1.58 6.04
CA GLN A 120 -3.24 -1.13 5.07
C GLN A 120 -3.76 -0.08 4.09
N GLN A 121 -5.05 -0.16 3.70
CA GLN A 121 -5.64 0.76 2.74
C GLN A 121 -6.20 2.04 3.38
N VAL A 122 -6.55 2.01 4.66
CA VAL A 122 -7.24 3.11 5.35
C VAL A 122 -6.37 3.78 6.42
N GLY A 123 -5.38 3.06 6.98
CA GLY A 123 -4.59 3.54 8.12
C GLY A 123 -5.35 3.56 9.44
N HIS A 124 -6.45 2.82 9.53
CA HIS A 124 -7.33 2.71 10.70
C HIS A 124 -7.77 1.28 10.96
N ALA A 125 -8.04 0.97 12.22
CA ALA A 125 -8.68 -0.28 12.59
C ALA A 125 -10.07 -0.43 11.96
N TYR A 126 -10.41 -1.65 11.56
CA TYR A 126 -11.72 -1.94 11.01
C TYR A 126 -12.82 -1.72 12.06
N SER A 127 -13.86 -1.03 11.66
CA SER A 127 -15.08 -0.85 12.44
C SER A 127 -16.29 -1.08 11.54
N ALA A 128 -17.04 -2.15 11.78
CA ALA A 128 -18.22 -2.50 10.97
C ALA A 128 -19.24 -1.35 10.89
N ALA A 129 -19.40 -0.59 11.96
CA ALA A 129 -20.31 0.55 12.02
C ALA A 129 -19.87 1.74 11.15
N ARG A 130 -18.59 1.80 10.77
CA ARG A 130 -18.01 2.93 10.04
C ARG A 130 -17.37 2.56 8.71
N ALA A 131 -17.23 1.27 8.40
CA ALA A 131 -16.46 0.81 7.25
C ALA A 131 -16.96 1.39 5.92
N SER A 132 -18.27 1.61 5.78
CA SER A 132 -18.85 2.18 4.56
C SER A 132 -18.58 3.69 4.38
N GLU A 133 -18.28 4.41 5.44
CA GLU A 133 -17.99 5.86 5.37
C GLU A 133 -16.49 6.18 5.28
N MET A 134 -15.64 5.23 5.69
CA MET A 134 -14.19 5.45 5.80
C MET A 134 -13.53 5.47 4.42
N PRO A 135 -12.89 6.57 4.03
CA PRO A 135 -12.15 6.65 2.79
C PRO A 135 -10.81 5.91 2.88
N SER A 136 -10.35 5.38 1.76
CA SER A 136 -9.00 4.86 1.65
C SER A 136 -7.96 5.98 1.69
N MET A 137 -6.71 5.63 2.02
CA MET A 137 -5.54 6.50 1.92
C MET A 137 -5.41 7.11 0.51
N GLY A 138 -5.65 6.32 -0.54
CA GLY A 138 -5.62 6.81 -1.92
C GLY A 138 -6.69 7.88 -2.20
N SER A 139 -7.88 7.72 -1.63
CA SER A 139 -8.95 8.71 -1.78
C SER A 139 -8.70 9.98 -0.98
N ILE A 140 -8.04 9.87 0.18
CA ILE A 140 -7.56 11.04 0.93
C ILE A 140 -6.50 11.81 0.12
N ILE A 141 -5.54 11.09 -0.46
CA ILE A 141 -4.52 11.69 -1.33
C ILE A 141 -5.21 12.38 -2.53
N ALA A 142 -6.16 11.72 -3.18
CA ALA A 142 -6.90 12.31 -4.28
C ALA A 142 -7.61 13.60 -3.83
N ARG A 143 -8.28 13.61 -2.69
CA ARG A 143 -8.93 14.80 -2.12
C ARG A 143 -7.95 15.98 -1.92
N GLU A 144 -6.76 15.72 -1.41
CA GLU A 144 -5.74 16.75 -1.17
C GLU A 144 -5.18 17.33 -2.48
N PHE A 145 -5.16 16.55 -3.55
CA PHE A 145 -4.59 16.97 -4.84
C PHE A 145 -5.61 17.45 -5.87
N LEU A 146 -6.90 17.10 -5.75
CA LEU A 146 -7.94 17.62 -6.66
C LEU A 146 -8.01 19.13 -6.69
N THR A 147 -7.76 19.80 -5.57
CA THR A 147 -7.71 21.29 -5.50
C THR A 147 -6.44 21.89 -6.10
N ARG A 148 -5.46 21.06 -6.45
CA ARG A 148 -4.14 21.47 -7.02
C ARG A 148 -3.97 20.96 -8.44
N THR A 149 -5.06 20.54 -9.12
CA THR A 149 -5.05 19.98 -10.47
C THR A 149 -4.58 21.02 -11.48
N LYS A 150 -3.67 20.64 -12.38
CA LYS A 150 -3.18 21.45 -13.50
C LYS A 150 -3.97 21.14 -14.76
N SER A 151 -3.93 22.02 -15.74
CA SER A 151 -4.55 21.79 -17.05
C SER A 151 -3.96 20.59 -17.80
N THR A 152 -2.72 20.23 -17.49
CA THR A 152 -2.02 19.04 -18.03
C THR A 152 -2.38 17.74 -17.35
N ASP A 153 -3.08 17.79 -16.22
CA ASP A 153 -3.45 16.62 -15.44
C ASP A 153 -4.73 15.99 -16.04
N PHE A 154 -4.56 14.92 -16.79
CA PHE A 154 -5.67 14.17 -17.40
C PHE A 154 -5.89 12.80 -16.77
N LEU A 155 -4.97 12.33 -15.92
CA LEU A 155 -5.16 11.12 -15.09
C LEU A 155 -5.65 11.50 -13.69
N PRO A 156 -6.49 10.65 -13.08
CA PRO A 156 -6.91 10.87 -11.69
C PRO A 156 -5.73 10.73 -10.73
N PRO A 157 -5.77 11.40 -9.57
CA PRO A 157 -4.71 11.32 -8.57
C PRO A 157 -4.51 9.92 -7.98
N PHE A 158 -5.54 9.07 -8.01
CA PHE A 158 -5.51 7.71 -7.47
C PHE A 158 -5.80 6.68 -8.56
N VAL A 159 -4.88 5.72 -8.74
CA VAL A 159 -5.02 4.56 -9.64
C VAL A 159 -4.85 3.28 -8.83
N ALA A 160 -5.74 2.30 -9.01
CA ALA A 160 -5.67 0.99 -8.36
C ALA A 160 -5.65 -0.11 -9.42
N MET A 161 -4.70 -1.04 -9.32
CA MET A 161 -4.48 -2.07 -10.34
C MET A 161 -4.59 -3.48 -9.76
N ASN A 162 -5.14 -4.40 -10.56
CA ASN A 162 -5.23 -5.84 -10.26
C ASN A 162 -6.06 -6.18 -9.02
N PHE A 163 -7.04 -5.37 -8.68
CA PHE A 163 -7.99 -5.72 -7.63
C PHE A 163 -9.10 -6.62 -8.19
N PRO A 164 -9.33 -7.80 -7.59
CA PRO A 164 -10.44 -8.64 -7.97
C PRO A 164 -11.77 -7.96 -7.65
N THR A 165 -12.78 -8.23 -8.46
CA THR A 165 -14.14 -7.71 -8.26
C THR A 165 -14.80 -8.27 -7.00
N SER A 166 -14.40 -9.48 -6.58
CA SER A 166 -14.77 -10.09 -5.31
C SER A 166 -13.50 -10.66 -4.65
N SER A 167 -13.23 -10.28 -3.42
CA SER A 167 -12.08 -10.79 -2.66
C SER A 167 -12.54 -11.21 -1.28
N VAL A 168 -12.30 -12.49 -0.93
CA VAL A 168 -12.44 -12.98 0.44
C VAL A 168 -11.39 -12.37 1.37
N ASN A 169 -10.26 -11.94 0.81
CA ASN A 169 -9.10 -11.43 1.58
C ASN A 169 -9.09 -9.90 1.70
N GLY A 170 -10.18 -9.26 1.36
CA GLY A 170 -10.38 -7.81 1.46
C GLY A 170 -10.60 -7.12 0.12
N PRO A 171 -11.65 -6.33 0.00
CA PRO A 171 -11.96 -5.58 -1.21
C PRO A 171 -11.04 -4.36 -1.36
N LEU A 172 -11.04 -3.78 -2.56
CA LEU A 172 -10.51 -2.43 -2.76
C LEU A 172 -11.37 -1.43 -1.97
N ILE A 173 -10.75 -0.70 -1.05
CA ILE A 173 -11.40 0.40 -0.33
C ILE A 173 -11.29 1.66 -1.19
N LYS A 174 -12.41 2.31 -1.37
CA LYS A 174 -12.55 3.48 -2.25
C LYS A 174 -12.78 4.76 -1.44
N GLU A 175 -13.57 5.67 -1.99
CA GLU A 175 -13.84 7.00 -1.47
C GLU A 175 -14.60 7.06 -0.14
N GLY A 176 -15.33 5.99 0.22
CA GLY A 176 -16.21 6.01 1.38
C GLY A 176 -17.28 7.10 1.26
N SER A 177 -17.33 8.03 2.20
CA SER A 177 -18.26 9.18 2.18
C SER A 177 -17.70 10.42 1.47
N LEU A 178 -16.50 10.36 0.91
CA LEU A 178 -15.94 11.46 0.13
C LEU A 178 -16.63 11.59 -1.22
N ASP A 179 -16.28 12.66 -1.94
CA ASP A 179 -16.72 12.89 -3.31
C ASP A 179 -16.22 11.78 -4.24
N SER A 180 -17.07 11.34 -5.17
CA SER A 180 -16.74 10.30 -6.16
C SER A 180 -15.54 10.65 -7.04
N ALA A 181 -15.19 11.94 -7.20
CA ALA A 181 -13.97 12.38 -7.87
C ALA A 181 -12.69 11.90 -7.16
N THR A 182 -12.78 11.47 -5.90
CA THR A 182 -11.67 10.88 -5.15
C THR A 182 -11.55 9.38 -5.31
N SER A 183 -12.48 8.74 -6.05
CA SER A 183 -12.45 7.31 -6.36
C SER A 183 -11.24 6.94 -7.21
N PRO A 184 -10.69 5.72 -7.06
CA PRO A 184 -9.61 5.25 -7.92
C PRO A 184 -10.07 5.01 -9.36
N LEU A 185 -9.21 5.30 -10.33
CA LEU A 185 -9.26 4.64 -11.62
C LEU A 185 -8.81 3.19 -11.43
N THR A 186 -9.71 2.25 -11.65
CA THR A 186 -9.39 0.83 -11.53
C THR A 186 -8.95 0.25 -12.87
N VAL A 187 -7.82 -0.45 -12.87
CA VAL A 187 -7.25 -1.10 -14.05
C VAL A 187 -6.95 -2.56 -13.74
N ASP A 188 -7.48 -3.48 -14.53
CA ASP A 188 -7.17 -4.91 -14.43
C ASP A 188 -6.25 -5.31 -15.59
N MET A 189 -5.08 -5.83 -15.27
CA MET A 189 -4.06 -6.24 -16.23
C MET A 189 -4.15 -7.72 -16.63
N LYS A 190 -5.24 -8.40 -16.28
CA LYS A 190 -5.43 -9.78 -16.70
C LYS A 190 -5.51 -9.90 -18.22
N PRO A 191 -4.96 -10.97 -18.81
CA PRO A 191 -5.07 -11.23 -20.24
C PRO A 191 -6.52 -11.20 -20.73
N GLY A 192 -6.77 -10.50 -21.84
CA GLY A 192 -8.10 -10.37 -22.43
C GLY A 192 -8.99 -9.28 -21.81
N THR A 193 -8.54 -8.57 -20.78
CA THR A 193 -9.26 -7.42 -20.25
C THR A 193 -9.06 -6.21 -21.15
N SER A 194 -10.15 -5.64 -21.66
CA SER A 194 -10.10 -4.36 -22.38
C SER A 194 -9.98 -3.20 -21.38
N LEU A 195 -9.28 -2.15 -21.78
CA LEU A 195 -9.23 -0.91 -21.03
C LEU A 195 -10.43 -0.05 -21.44
N PRO A 196 -11.50 0.02 -20.62
CA PRO A 196 -12.80 0.57 -21.04
C PRO A 196 -12.76 2.09 -21.26
N PHE A 197 -11.68 2.75 -20.86
CA PHE A 197 -11.46 4.19 -21.04
C PHE A 197 -10.66 4.53 -22.29
N LEU A 198 -10.22 3.56 -23.10
CA LEU A 198 -9.62 3.82 -24.39
C LEU A 198 -10.71 3.89 -25.45
N LEU A 199 -10.70 4.96 -26.25
CA LEU A 199 -11.55 5.05 -27.43
C LEU A 199 -11.05 4.08 -28.49
N ALA A 200 -11.97 3.33 -29.10
CA ALA A 200 -11.64 2.57 -30.27
C ALA A 200 -11.29 3.51 -31.43
N GLN A 201 -10.30 3.14 -32.22
CA GLN A 201 -9.83 3.91 -33.37
C GLN A 201 -10.99 4.31 -34.30
N GLY A 202 -11.07 5.59 -34.66
CA GLY A 202 -12.12 6.13 -35.54
C GLY A 202 -13.44 6.44 -34.84
N MET A 203 -13.52 6.29 -33.52
CA MET A 203 -14.73 6.60 -32.75
C MET A 203 -14.72 8.02 -32.16
N GLU A 204 -13.68 8.79 -32.36
CA GLU A 204 -13.45 10.13 -31.77
C GLU A 204 -14.61 11.11 -32.11
N ASN A 205 -14.94 11.23 -33.40
CA ASN A 205 -16.04 12.11 -33.86
C ASN A 205 -17.42 11.67 -33.34
N ARG A 206 -17.63 10.36 -33.16
CA ARG A 206 -18.88 9.85 -32.59
C ARG A 206 -18.96 10.12 -31.10
N PHE A 207 -17.84 10.00 -30.41
CA PHE A 207 -17.74 10.32 -29.00
C PHE A 207 -18.03 11.81 -28.77
N ASP A 208 -17.39 12.70 -29.53
CA ASP A 208 -17.57 14.16 -29.42
C ASP A 208 -19.01 14.57 -29.62
N ARG A 209 -19.67 14.09 -30.69
CA ARG A 209 -21.09 14.36 -30.94
C ARG A 209 -22.00 13.89 -29.80
N ARG A 210 -21.68 12.76 -29.16
CA ARG A 210 -22.44 12.28 -28.01
C ARG A 210 -22.25 13.18 -26.79
N MET A 211 -21.05 13.67 -26.57
CA MET A 211 -20.75 14.58 -25.47
C MET A 211 -21.42 15.94 -25.67
N GLU A 212 -21.35 16.51 -26.87
CA GLU A 212 -22.04 17.75 -27.23
C GLU A 212 -23.56 17.64 -27.05
N ALA A 213 -24.15 16.51 -27.46
CA ALA A 213 -25.56 16.24 -27.21
C ALA A 213 -25.89 16.17 -25.71
N LEU A 214 -25.05 15.51 -24.91
CA LEU A 214 -25.23 15.40 -23.47
C LEU A 214 -25.16 16.77 -22.79
N GLU A 215 -24.15 17.58 -23.14
CA GLU A 215 -24.00 18.95 -22.65
C GLU A 215 -25.18 19.84 -23.03
N SER A 216 -25.70 19.69 -24.26
CA SER A 216 -26.91 20.38 -24.71
C SER A 216 -28.14 19.99 -23.88
N PHE A 217 -28.34 18.72 -23.59
CA PHE A 217 -29.42 18.26 -22.71
C PHE A 217 -29.29 18.79 -21.28
N ASP A 218 -28.09 18.81 -20.73
CA ASP A 218 -27.84 19.30 -19.38
C ASP A 218 -28.05 20.81 -19.29
N SER A 219 -27.64 21.59 -20.31
CA SER A 219 -27.90 23.04 -20.39
C SER A 219 -29.38 23.39 -20.47
N MET A 220 -30.21 22.52 -21.10
CA MET A 220 -31.65 22.74 -21.19
C MET A 220 -32.37 22.57 -19.85
N ARG A 221 -31.77 21.93 -18.88
CA ARG A 221 -32.40 21.65 -17.58
C ARG A 221 -32.58 22.86 -16.68
N GLN A 222 -31.93 23.99 -16.97
CA GLN A 222 -31.98 25.26 -16.20
C GLN A 222 -32.16 25.04 -14.68
N LEU A 223 -31.40 24.09 -14.12
CA LEU A 223 -31.47 23.81 -12.70
C LEU A 223 -30.80 24.93 -11.92
N ASP A 224 -31.48 25.46 -10.92
CA ASP A 224 -30.84 26.31 -9.93
C ASP A 224 -29.67 25.55 -9.31
N PRO A 225 -28.42 26.05 -9.41
CA PRO A 225 -27.24 25.38 -8.86
C PRO A 225 -27.39 24.99 -7.38
N ALA A 226 -28.17 25.75 -6.61
CA ALA A 226 -28.46 25.46 -5.21
C ALA A 226 -29.43 24.29 -5.04
N SER A 227 -30.21 23.92 -6.05
CA SER A 227 -31.17 22.82 -6.00
C SER A 227 -30.64 21.53 -6.62
N VAL A 228 -29.48 21.56 -7.25
CA VAL A 228 -28.87 20.37 -7.89
C VAL A 228 -28.40 19.38 -6.83
N PRO A 229 -28.90 18.13 -6.84
CA PRO A 229 -28.43 17.13 -5.90
C PRO A 229 -26.90 16.92 -6.01
N LYS A 230 -26.21 16.82 -4.88
CA LYS A 230 -24.74 16.63 -4.80
C LYS A 230 -24.25 15.53 -5.74
N ARG A 231 -24.94 14.38 -5.78
CA ARG A 231 -24.65 13.24 -6.67
C ARG A 231 -24.63 13.60 -8.17
N PHE A 232 -25.36 14.63 -8.58
CA PHE A 232 -25.39 15.07 -9.97
C PHE A 232 -24.16 15.91 -10.31
N LEU A 233 -23.75 16.79 -9.40
CA LEU A 233 -22.50 17.58 -9.53
C LEU A 233 -21.27 16.65 -9.52
N GLU A 234 -21.29 15.63 -8.68
CA GLU A 234 -20.26 14.59 -8.62
C GLU A 234 -20.18 13.82 -9.96
N TRP A 235 -21.32 13.43 -10.51
CA TRP A 235 -21.39 12.74 -11.81
C TRP A 235 -20.85 13.62 -12.95
N GLU A 236 -21.19 14.90 -12.96
CA GLU A 236 -20.70 15.88 -13.95
C GLU A 236 -19.16 16.03 -13.86
N SER A 237 -18.64 16.19 -12.66
CA SER A 237 -17.19 16.27 -12.40
C SER A 237 -16.46 15.01 -12.86
N PHE A 238 -16.99 13.83 -12.53
CA PHE A 238 -16.45 12.55 -12.97
C PHE A 238 -16.47 12.41 -14.50
N THR A 239 -17.59 12.76 -15.14
CA THR A 239 -17.74 12.69 -16.59
C THR A 239 -16.76 13.60 -17.31
N LYS A 240 -16.57 14.85 -16.86
CA LYS A 240 -15.58 15.79 -17.41
C LYS A 240 -14.15 15.25 -17.26
N SER A 241 -13.83 14.61 -16.13
CA SER A 241 -12.52 13.99 -15.91
C SER A 241 -12.30 12.80 -16.84
N ALA A 242 -13.29 11.93 -16.99
CA ALA A 242 -13.25 10.81 -17.91
C ALA A 242 -13.10 11.26 -19.36
N GLN A 243 -13.82 12.29 -19.78
CA GLN A 243 -13.68 12.89 -21.13
C GLN A 243 -12.28 13.42 -21.39
N ARG A 244 -11.68 14.16 -20.45
CA ARG A 244 -10.31 14.65 -20.58
C ARG A 244 -9.32 13.51 -20.75
N MET A 245 -9.47 12.46 -19.95
CA MET A 245 -8.65 11.25 -20.04
C MET A 245 -8.80 10.58 -21.42
N MET A 246 -10.03 10.30 -21.84
CA MET A 246 -10.32 9.59 -23.09
C MET A 246 -9.91 10.40 -24.35
N LYS A 247 -9.92 11.72 -24.30
CA LYS A 247 -9.49 12.61 -25.39
C LYS A 247 -7.98 12.84 -25.42
N SER A 248 -7.24 12.48 -24.37
CA SER A 248 -5.80 12.67 -24.34
C SER A 248 -5.10 11.71 -25.31
N PRO A 249 -4.32 12.20 -26.29
CA PRO A 249 -3.56 11.32 -27.18
C PRO A 249 -2.48 10.52 -26.45
N GLU A 250 -2.08 10.96 -25.26
CA GLU A 250 -1.08 10.32 -24.44
C GLU A 250 -1.62 9.10 -23.69
N ILE A 251 -2.95 8.99 -23.49
CA ILE A 251 -3.54 7.90 -22.73
C ILE A 251 -3.21 6.54 -23.36
N GLY A 252 -3.30 6.45 -24.67
CA GLY A 252 -2.95 5.25 -25.41
C GLY A 252 -1.49 4.83 -25.18
N LYS A 253 -0.55 5.79 -25.20
CA LYS A 253 0.87 5.54 -24.97
C LYS A 253 1.15 5.03 -23.57
N ILE A 254 0.49 5.61 -22.55
CA ILE A 254 0.66 5.21 -21.14
C ILE A 254 0.25 3.76 -20.94
N PHE A 255 -0.88 3.36 -21.51
CA PHE A 255 -1.46 2.03 -21.32
C PHE A 255 -1.06 1.02 -22.41
N THR A 256 -0.23 1.42 -23.37
CA THR A 256 0.38 0.48 -24.31
C THR A 256 1.53 -0.25 -23.63
N LEU A 257 1.51 -1.57 -23.75
CA LEU A 257 2.55 -2.44 -23.22
C LEU A 257 3.58 -2.73 -24.31
N ASP A 258 4.74 -2.09 -24.22
CA ASP A 258 5.89 -2.41 -25.05
C ASP A 258 6.38 -3.85 -24.77
N GLU A 259 6.52 -4.65 -25.80
CA GLU A 259 6.81 -6.09 -25.65
C GLU A 259 8.22 -6.36 -25.08
N ALA A 260 9.21 -5.55 -25.45
CA ALA A 260 10.56 -5.68 -24.90
C ALA A 260 10.61 -5.30 -23.42
N ALA A 261 9.87 -4.25 -23.03
CA ALA A 261 9.72 -3.90 -21.64
C ALA A 261 8.96 -4.99 -20.87
N ARG A 262 7.85 -5.52 -21.41
CA ARG A 262 7.10 -6.63 -20.79
C ARG A 262 7.98 -7.84 -20.50
N GLN A 263 8.92 -8.15 -21.40
CA GLN A 263 9.86 -9.26 -21.18
C GLN A 263 10.71 -9.04 -19.92
N ARG A 264 11.17 -7.80 -19.68
CA ARG A 264 11.94 -7.47 -18.46
C ARG A 264 11.09 -7.56 -17.19
N TYR A 265 9.82 -7.16 -17.28
CA TYR A 265 8.86 -7.17 -16.17
C TYR A 265 8.18 -8.53 -15.94
N GLY A 266 8.45 -9.55 -16.77
CA GLY A 266 8.03 -10.94 -16.57
C GLY A 266 6.73 -11.36 -17.25
N LYS A 267 6.09 -10.51 -18.08
CA LYS A 267 4.84 -10.80 -18.85
C LYS A 267 3.71 -11.40 -17.99
N THR A 268 3.51 -10.84 -16.82
CA THR A 268 2.47 -11.25 -15.86
C THR A 268 1.58 -10.06 -15.53
N PRO A 269 0.37 -10.26 -14.98
CA PRO A 269 -0.45 -9.14 -14.53
C PRO A 269 0.28 -8.21 -13.56
N MET A 270 1.14 -8.75 -12.68
CA MET A 270 1.98 -7.97 -11.77
C MET A 270 3.03 -7.17 -12.53
N GLY A 271 3.71 -7.78 -13.50
CA GLY A 271 4.70 -7.12 -14.36
C GLY A 271 4.08 -6.01 -15.20
N ASP A 272 2.96 -6.30 -15.84
CA ASP A 272 2.23 -5.33 -16.65
C ASP A 272 1.75 -4.13 -15.82
N ALA A 273 1.25 -4.36 -14.59
CA ALA A 273 0.86 -3.28 -13.67
C ALA A 273 2.05 -2.39 -13.27
N CYS A 274 3.20 -2.96 -12.94
CA CYS A 274 4.41 -2.20 -12.63
C CYS A 274 4.93 -1.42 -13.84
N LEU A 275 4.84 -1.98 -15.05
CA LEU A 275 5.20 -1.30 -16.29
C LEU A 275 4.28 -0.10 -16.57
N ILE A 276 2.96 -0.27 -16.39
CA ILE A 276 1.99 0.82 -16.52
C ILE A 276 2.23 1.89 -15.43
N ALA A 277 2.52 1.48 -14.18
CA ALA A 277 2.86 2.42 -13.13
C ALA A 277 4.07 3.30 -13.52
N ARG A 278 5.12 2.69 -14.07
CA ARG A 278 6.28 3.42 -14.61
C ARG A 278 5.88 4.42 -15.70
N ASN A 279 5.00 4.01 -16.63
CA ASN A 279 4.52 4.89 -17.70
C ASN A 279 3.69 6.07 -17.14
N ILE A 280 2.79 5.82 -16.20
CA ILE A 280 1.98 6.84 -15.51
C ILE A 280 2.89 7.88 -14.83
N ILE A 281 3.92 7.42 -14.10
CA ILE A 281 4.87 8.28 -13.39
C ILE A 281 5.66 9.13 -14.40
N ALA A 282 6.13 8.52 -15.48
CA ALA A 282 6.88 9.23 -16.53
C ALA A 282 6.04 10.29 -17.25
N ALA A 283 4.75 10.04 -17.43
CA ALA A 283 3.82 10.98 -18.06
C ALA A 283 3.55 12.24 -17.21
N LYS A 284 3.71 12.17 -15.89
CA LYS A 284 3.44 13.28 -14.95
C LYS A 284 2.04 13.89 -15.13
N ALA A 285 1.04 13.06 -15.43
CA ALA A 285 -0.28 13.45 -15.89
C ALA A 285 -1.33 13.61 -14.75
N GLY A 286 -0.89 13.79 -13.51
CA GLY A 286 -1.77 14.08 -12.37
C GLY A 286 -1.83 13.00 -11.30
N THR A 287 -1.43 11.76 -11.58
CA THR A 287 -1.48 10.67 -10.60
C THR A 287 -0.46 10.88 -9.47
N ARG A 288 -0.92 10.65 -8.23
CA ARG A 288 -0.15 10.84 -6.98
C ARG A 288 0.00 9.54 -6.18
N TYR A 289 -0.93 8.61 -6.36
CA TYR A 289 -0.93 7.35 -5.66
C TYR A 289 -1.34 6.21 -6.58
N ILE A 290 -0.51 5.19 -6.64
CA ILE A 290 -0.73 3.98 -7.42
C ILE A 290 -0.71 2.79 -6.45
N LEU A 291 -1.83 2.08 -6.36
CA LEU A 291 -1.97 0.88 -5.55
C LEU A 291 -1.99 -0.34 -6.47
N ILE A 292 -0.98 -1.19 -6.37
CA ILE A 292 -0.87 -2.42 -7.16
C ILE A 292 -1.10 -3.62 -6.26
N ASN A 293 -2.04 -4.47 -6.63
CA ASN A 293 -2.38 -5.66 -5.87
C ASN A 293 -1.76 -6.91 -6.48
N GLN A 294 -1.06 -7.71 -5.68
CA GLN A 294 -0.67 -9.08 -5.99
C GLN A 294 -1.27 -10.00 -4.93
N GLY A 295 -2.33 -10.71 -5.28
CA GLY A 295 -2.95 -11.71 -4.42
C GLY A 295 -2.25 -13.05 -4.47
N GLY A 296 -2.65 -13.97 -3.56
CA GLY A 296 -2.19 -15.35 -3.56
C GLY A 296 -1.16 -15.69 -2.50
N TRP A 297 -0.75 -14.74 -1.65
CA TRP A 297 0.26 -14.97 -0.61
C TRP A 297 -0.24 -15.74 0.62
N ASP A 298 -1.51 -16.15 0.63
CA ASP A 298 -2.14 -16.87 1.74
C ASP A 298 -1.81 -18.38 1.73
N HIS A 299 -0.58 -18.72 2.06
CA HIS A 299 -0.05 -20.09 1.98
C HIS A 299 -0.24 -20.90 3.28
N HIS A 300 -1.48 -21.25 3.60
CA HIS A 300 -1.77 -22.22 4.66
C HIS A 300 -1.39 -23.65 4.32
N ALA A 301 -1.16 -23.94 3.05
CA ALA A 301 -0.75 -25.26 2.56
C ALA A 301 0.32 -25.10 1.46
N ALA A 302 1.17 -26.11 1.33
CA ALA A 302 2.13 -26.28 0.24
C ALA A 302 2.90 -24.99 -0.12
N ILE A 303 3.42 -24.27 0.89
CA ILE A 303 4.07 -22.96 0.71
C ILE A 303 5.22 -23.03 -0.31
N TYR A 304 5.92 -24.12 -0.40
CA TYR A 304 7.00 -24.35 -1.38
C TYR A 304 6.52 -24.98 -2.70
N GLY A 305 5.21 -25.03 -2.91
CA GLY A 305 4.62 -25.59 -4.12
C GLY A 305 4.83 -27.07 -4.27
N LYS A 306 4.85 -27.55 -5.50
CA LYS A 306 5.04 -28.97 -5.84
C LYS A 306 6.53 -29.33 -5.81
N ALA A 307 6.90 -30.30 -4.98
CA ALA A 307 8.28 -30.71 -4.79
C ALA A 307 8.89 -31.45 -6.00
N ASP A 308 8.05 -31.99 -6.88
CA ASP A 308 8.44 -32.75 -8.09
C ASP A 308 8.84 -31.85 -9.28
N ILE A 309 8.57 -30.52 -9.18
CA ILE A 309 8.94 -29.56 -10.21
C ILE A 309 10.23 -28.86 -9.78
N ALA A 310 11.32 -29.11 -10.53
CA ALA A 310 12.62 -28.55 -10.23
C ALA A 310 12.66 -27.03 -10.46
N ARG A 311 13.60 -26.36 -9.76
CA ARG A 311 13.91 -24.97 -10.03
C ARG A 311 14.46 -24.80 -11.44
N GLY A 312 14.00 -23.78 -12.15
CA GLY A 312 14.40 -23.49 -13.54
C GLY A 312 13.45 -24.06 -14.60
N GLU A 313 12.54 -24.95 -14.18
CA GLU A 313 11.37 -25.32 -14.96
C GLU A 313 10.25 -24.28 -14.82
N ASP A 314 9.03 -24.56 -15.27
CA ASP A 314 7.93 -23.61 -15.18
C ASP A 314 7.56 -23.33 -13.69
N LEU A 315 8.05 -22.23 -13.14
CA LEU A 315 7.78 -21.80 -11.77
C LEU A 315 6.29 -21.59 -11.50
N LYS A 316 5.48 -21.30 -12.54
CA LYS A 316 4.02 -21.22 -12.39
C LYS A 316 3.43 -22.59 -12.14
N ALA A 317 3.94 -23.62 -12.78
CA ALA A 317 3.53 -24.99 -12.55
C ALA A 317 3.93 -25.48 -11.16
N ARG A 318 5.06 -25.03 -10.62
CA ARG A 318 5.50 -25.31 -9.26
C ARG A 318 4.52 -24.74 -8.21
N GLY A 319 4.06 -23.51 -8.41
CA GLY A 319 3.12 -22.85 -7.51
C GLY A 319 3.76 -22.39 -6.18
N GLY A 320 2.95 -22.09 -5.19
CA GLY A 320 3.40 -21.60 -3.89
C GLY A 320 4.19 -20.29 -3.99
N LEU A 321 5.20 -20.11 -3.15
CA LEU A 321 6.07 -18.93 -3.16
C LEU A 321 6.80 -18.73 -4.49
N TYR A 322 7.18 -19.80 -5.17
CA TYR A 322 8.04 -19.70 -6.35
C TYR A 322 7.39 -18.92 -7.48
N SER A 323 6.12 -19.17 -7.77
CA SER A 323 5.41 -18.44 -8.82
C SER A 323 5.20 -16.98 -8.46
N LEU A 324 4.75 -16.69 -7.26
CA LEU A 324 4.49 -15.32 -6.81
C LEU A 324 5.77 -14.50 -6.68
N CYS A 325 6.83 -15.10 -6.13
CA CYS A 325 8.14 -14.44 -6.02
C CYS A 325 8.75 -14.17 -7.40
N ALA A 326 8.62 -15.08 -8.36
CA ALA A 326 9.14 -14.86 -9.71
C ALA A 326 8.43 -13.69 -10.43
N GLU A 327 7.11 -13.57 -10.23
CA GLU A 327 6.34 -12.43 -10.74
C GLU A 327 6.77 -11.12 -10.08
N LEU A 328 6.84 -11.10 -8.74
CA LEU A 328 7.23 -9.93 -7.96
C LEU A 328 8.68 -9.52 -8.26
N ASP A 329 9.58 -10.46 -8.35
CA ASP A 329 11.01 -10.23 -8.59
C ASP A 329 11.25 -9.45 -9.88
N ALA A 330 10.64 -9.92 -10.98
CA ALA A 330 10.77 -9.24 -12.26
C ALA A 330 10.11 -7.86 -12.27
N ALA A 331 8.91 -7.77 -11.71
CA ALA A 331 8.10 -6.56 -11.68
C ALA A 331 8.74 -5.46 -10.82
N PHE A 332 9.13 -5.80 -9.59
CA PHE A 332 9.71 -4.84 -8.64
C PHE A 332 11.10 -4.37 -9.08
N ALA A 333 11.97 -5.30 -9.48
CA ALA A 333 13.30 -4.94 -9.97
C ALA A 333 13.23 -4.09 -11.25
N GLY A 334 12.32 -4.43 -12.18
CA GLY A 334 12.07 -3.64 -13.38
C GLY A 334 11.61 -2.22 -13.05
N LEU A 335 10.66 -2.08 -12.14
CA LEU A 335 10.13 -0.77 -11.72
C LEU A 335 11.23 0.12 -11.11
N VAL A 336 11.97 -0.39 -10.12
CA VAL A 336 13.05 0.36 -9.45
C VAL A 336 14.13 0.74 -10.45
N SER A 337 14.58 -0.19 -11.28
CA SER A 337 15.64 0.04 -12.27
C SER A 337 15.24 1.08 -13.33
N ASP A 338 14.05 0.96 -13.91
CA ASP A 338 13.58 1.88 -14.95
C ASP A 338 13.33 3.28 -14.39
N LEU A 339 12.77 3.41 -13.18
CA LEU A 339 12.59 4.72 -12.53
C LEU A 339 13.93 5.37 -12.19
N LYS A 340 14.91 4.59 -11.75
CA LYS A 340 16.27 5.07 -11.49
C LYS A 340 16.94 5.55 -12.78
N ALA A 341 16.89 4.75 -13.83
CA ALA A 341 17.46 5.08 -15.13
C ALA A 341 16.84 6.35 -15.74
N ALA A 342 15.56 6.58 -15.48
CA ALA A 342 14.84 7.78 -15.92
C ALA A 342 14.98 8.99 -14.97
N SER A 343 15.76 8.88 -13.89
CA SER A 343 15.89 9.92 -12.83
C SER A 343 14.54 10.30 -12.19
N LEU A 344 13.65 9.32 -12.07
CA LEU A 344 12.32 9.48 -11.46
C LEU A 344 12.22 8.84 -10.07
N LEU A 345 13.18 7.97 -9.71
CA LEU A 345 13.13 7.22 -8.45
C LEU A 345 13.15 8.15 -7.23
N ASP A 346 13.99 9.20 -7.26
CA ASP A 346 14.13 10.14 -6.13
C ASP A 346 12.82 10.89 -5.83
N ARG A 347 11.92 10.98 -6.80
CA ARG A 347 10.60 11.62 -6.66
C ARG A 347 9.44 10.63 -6.64
N THR A 348 9.72 9.33 -6.58
CA THR A 348 8.72 8.25 -6.51
C THR A 348 8.97 7.41 -5.26
N PHE A 349 8.07 7.47 -4.29
CA PHE A 349 8.19 6.63 -3.09
C PHE A 349 7.52 5.28 -3.34
N ILE A 350 8.27 4.20 -3.18
CA ILE A 350 7.80 2.83 -3.41
C ILE A 350 7.75 2.10 -2.07
N VAL A 351 6.62 1.45 -1.79
CA VAL A 351 6.40 0.55 -0.64
C VAL A 351 5.98 -0.81 -1.17
N CYS A 352 6.62 -1.89 -0.70
CA CYS A 352 6.25 -3.26 -1.03
C CYS A 352 6.12 -4.07 0.25
N THR A 353 4.89 -4.47 0.63
CA THR A 353 4.60 -5.21 1.87
C THR A 353 3.25 -5.90 1.81
N GLY A 354 3.02 -6.88 2.70
CA GLY A 354 1.70 -7.48 2.95
C GLY A 354 1.11 -7.05 4.28
N GLU A 355 -0.11 -7.53 4.61
CA GLU A 355 -0.87 -7.13 5.80
C GLU A 355 -0.26 -7.63 7.11
N PHE A 356 0.30 -8.84 7.12
CA PHE A 356 0.99 -9.47 8.27
C PHE A 356 2.01 -10.49 7.76
N GLY A 357 2.75 -11.12 8.66
CA GLY A 357 3.68 -12.21 8.36
C GLY A 357 3.06 -13.59 8.55
N ARG A 358 3.91 -14.61 8.55
CA ARG A 358 3.50 -16.01 8.68
C ARG A 358 4.19 -16.67 9.86
N THR A 359 3.55 -17.73 10.43
CA THR A 359 4.08 -18.46 11.58
C THR A 359 5.52 -18.88 11.37
N PRO A 360 6.40 -18.58 12.34
CA PRO A 360 7.82 -18.87 12.27
C PRO A 360 8.12 -20.37 12.50
N GLY A 361 9.35 -20.77 12.19
CA GLY A 361 9.84 -22.11 12.48
C GLY A 361 9.31 -23.19 11.54
N ALA A 362 8.84 -24.30 12.09
CA ALA A 362 8.35 -25.45 11.34
C ALA A 362 7.08 -25.13 10.53
N LEU A 363 6.90 -25.85 9.43
CA LEU A 363 5.65 -25.80 8.67
C LEU A 363 4.53 -26.50 9.47
N ASN A 364 3.28 -26.10 9.24
CA ASN A 364 2.11 -26.80 9.71
C ASN A 364 1.92 -28.16 9.01
N ASP A 365 0.91 -28.95 9.41
CA ASP A 365 0.65 -30.28 8.85
C ASP A 365 0.36 -30.26 7.34
N ALA A 366 -0.23 -29.17 6.83
CA ALA A 366 -0.51 -28.96 5.40
C ALA A 366 0.72 -28.44 4.62
N LYS A 367 1.89 -28.39 5.24
CA LYS A 367 3.13 -27.85 4.64
C LYS A 367 3.03 -26.37 4.26
N GLY A 368 2.27 -25.61 5.02
CA GLY A 368 2.10 -24.17 4.91
C GLY A 368 2.48 -23.47 6.20
N ARG A 369 2.09 -22.19 6.27
CA ARG A 369 2.27 -21.32 7.43
C ARG A 369 1.00 -20.53 7.71
N ASP A 370 0.63 -20.44 8.99
CA ASP A 370 -0.53 -19.67 9.42
C ASP A 370 -0.19 -18.18 9.65
N HIS A 371 -1.16 -17.38 10.03
CA HIS A 371 -1.00 -15.95 10.20
C HIS A 371 -0.15 -15.61 11.43
N TRP A 372 0.73 -14.61 11.30
CA TRP A 372 1.61 -14.13 12.36
C TRP A 372 1.72 -12.62 12.37
N PRO A 373 1.09 -11.91 13.31
CA PRO A 373 1.07 -10.45 13.31
C PRO A 373 2.33 -9.82 13.92
N ALA A 374 3.10 -10.58 14.72
CA ALA A 374 4.21 -10.05 15.51
C ALA A 374 5.40 -9.57 14.65
N VAL A 375 5.57 -10.12 13.46
CA VAL A 375 6.66 -9.78 12.54
C VAL A 375 6.16 -9.77 11.11
N ARG A 376 6.47 -8.71 10.38
CA ARG A 376 6.39 -8.63 8.93
C ARG A 376 7.53 -7.76 8.39
N SER A 377 7.76 -7.78 7.10
CA SER A 377 8.84 -7.03 6.47
C SER A 377 8.33 -6.20 5.29
N ALA A 378 9.06 -5.16 4.93
CA ALA A 378 8.79 -4.33 3.77
C ALA A 378 10.07 -3.89 3.06
N LEU A 379 9.96 -3.63 1.76
CA LEU A 379 10.94 -2.91 0.97
C LEU A 379 10.44 -1.49 0.71
N PHE A 380 11.31 -0.50 0.94
CA PHE A 380 11.08 0.90 0.63
C PHE A 380 12.12 1.39 -0.35
N ALA A 381 11.74 2.21 -1.33
CA ALA A 381 12.67 2.79 -2.30
C ALA A 381 12.26 4.19 -2.72
N GLY A 382 13.23 5.01 -3.10
CA GLY A 382 13.00 6.32 -3.69
C GLY A 382 12.31 7.34 -2.78
N GLY A 383 11.76 8.39 -3.36
CA GLY A 383 10.97 9.40 -2.63
C GLY A 383 11.72 10.12 -1.51
N GLY A 384 13.03 10.27 -1.62
CA GLY A 384 13.88 10.87 -0.60
C GLY A 384 14.40 9.90 0.46
N VAL A 385 14.18 8.58 0.30
CA VAL A 385 14.81 7.56 1.17
C VAL A 385 16.32 7.70 1.10
N THR A 386 16.96 7.83 2.26
CA THR A 386 18.42 8.03 2.37
C THR A 386 19.15 6.73 2.73
N ALA A 387 20.46 6.69 2.44
CA ALA A 387 21.32 5.55 2.69
C ALA A 387 20.68 4.22 2.23
N PRO A 388 20.28 4.12 0.95
CA PRO A 388 19.71 2.88 0.42
C PRO A 388 20.73 1.74 0.52
N GLY A 389 20.23 0.51 0.49
CA GLY A 389 21.03 -0.70 0.71
C GLY A 389 21.05 -1.17 2.16
N ARG A 390 20.62 -0.36 3.11
CA ARG A 390 20.60 -0.75 4.53
C ARG A 390 19.41 -1.59 4.93
N VAL A 391 19.55 -2.23 6.09
CA VAL A 391 18.48 -2.99 6.76
C VAL A 391 18.12 -2.30 8.06
N MET A 392 16.86 -2.01 8.27
CA MET A 392 16.30 -1.50 9.51
C MET A 392 15.61 -2.63 10.28
N GLY A 393 15.99 -2.76 11.54
CA GLY A 393 15.48 -3.79 12.41
C GLY A 393 16.13 -5.15 12.19
N ALA A 394 15.90 -6.02 13.16
CA ALA A 394 16.28 -7.43 13.10
C ALA A 394 15.28 -8.27 13.88
N THR A 395 15.20 -9.53 13.53
CA THR A 395 14.42 -10.55 14.23
C THR A 395 15.34 -11.63 14.81
N ASP A 396 14.75 -12.51 15.62
CA ASP A 396 15.45 -13.72 16.09
C ASP A 396 15.67 -14.75 14.96
N ASP A 397 16.34 -15.85 15.29
CA ASP A 397 16.75 -16.87 14.32
C ASP A 397 15.58 -17.57 13.61
N ALA A 398 14.37 -17.43 14.10
CA ALA A 398 13.17 -17.99 13.50
C ALA A 398 12.28 -16.91 12.83
N ALA A 399 12.66 -15.64 12.85
CA ALA A 399 11.80 -14.50 12.49
C ALA A 399 10.46 -14.46 13.25
N ALA A 400 10.48 -14.88 14.51
CA ALA A 400 9.32 -14.93 15.38
C ALA A 400 9.11 -13.63 16.18
N LYS A 401 10.19 -12.97 16.53
CA LYS A 401 10.19 -11.77 17.37
C LYS A 401 11.17 -10.72 16.81
N ILE A 402 10.80 -9.47 16.93
CA ILE A 402 11.69 -8.34 16.65
C ILE A 402 12.69 -8.24 17.80
N THR A 403 13.97 -8.28 17.49
CA THR A 403 15.09 -8.19 18.47
C THR A 403 15.79 -6.84 18.41
N ARG A 404 15.72 -6.12 17.29
CA ARG A 404 16.26 -4.78 17.11
C ARG A 404 15.28 -3.93 16.31
N LEU A 405 15.00 -2.74 16.78
CA LEU A 405 13.97 -1.88 16.21
C LEU A 405 14.54 -0.90 15.18
N ASP A 406 15.73 -0.35 15.43
CA ASP A 406 16.40 0.70 14.65
C ASP A 406 15.51 1.93 14.36
N TRP A 407 14.51 2.17 15.20
CA TRP A 407 13.63 3.31 15.16
C TRP A 407 13.62 4.05 16.49
N SER A 408 13.64 5.39 16.44
CA SER A 408 13.70 6.26 17.62
C SER A 408 12.55 6.04 18.59
N LEU A 409 11.38 5.65 18.11
CA LEU A 409 10.21 5.36 18.95
C LEU A 409 10.33 4.06 19.77
N LYS A 410 11.36 3.24 19.53
CA LYS A 410 11.62 1.99 20.26
C LYS A 410 10.41 1.05 20.33
N ARG A 411 9.65 0.98 19.27
CA ARG A 411 8.54 0.07 19.05
C ARG A 411 8.52 -0.47 17.61
N PRO A 412 7.77 -1.53 17.31
CA PRO A 412 7.53 -1.95 15.93
C PRO A 412 6.89 -0.84 15.08
N ILE A 413 7.12 -0.90 13.79
CA ILE A 413 6.44 -0.08 12.79
C ILE A 413 5.11 -0.75 12.46
N TYR A 414 4.02 -0.01 12.55
CA TYR A 414 2.67 -0.48 12.27
C TYR A 414 2.11 0.09 10.97
N PRO A 415 0.96 -0.41 10.44
CA PRO A 415 0.38 0.08 9.19
C PRO A 415 0.13 1.59 9.16
N GLU A 416 -0.32 2.16 10.27
CA GLU A 416 -0.58 3.60 10.41
C GLU A 416 0.68 4.45 10.27
N ASP A 417 1.85 3.95 10.67
CA ASP A 417 3.13 4.66 10.51
C ASP A 417 3.53 4.69 9.02
N VAL A 418 3.26 3.61 8.29
CA VAL A 418 3.45 3.56 6.84
C VAL A 418 2.51 4.57 6.16
N THR A 419 1.25 4.64 6.59
CA THR A 419 0.27 5.61 6.07
C THR A 419 0.71 7.05 6.35
N ALA A 420 1.15 7.37 7.57
CA ALA A 420 1.70 8.68 7.93
C ALA A 420 2.92 9.03 7.08
N THR A 421 3.80 8.06 6.83
CA THR A 421 4.99 8.23 5.98
C THR A 421 4.60 8.53 4.53
N ILE A 422 3.61 7.82 3.98
CA ILE A 422 3.09 8.06 2.63
C ILE A 422 2.52 9.47 2.50
N TYR A 423 1.74 9.92 3.47
CA TYR A 423 1.24 11.29 3.47
C TYR A 423 2.38 12.32 3.57
N SER A 424 3.33 12.10 4.46
CA SER A 424 4.48 12.98 4.66
C SER A 424 5.30 13.17 3.39
N VAL A 425 5.67 12.10 2.69
CA VAL A 425 6.46 12.22 1.45
C VAL A 425 5.72 12.95 0.35
N LEU A 426 4.38 12.92 0.34
CA LEU A 426 3.54 13.70 -0.57
C LEU A 426 3.26 15.15 -0.12
N GLY A 427 3.81 15.57 1.03
CA GLY A 427 3.58 16.90 1.58
C GLY A 427 2.18 17.08 2.19
N ILE A 428 1.55 16.00 2.64
CA ILE A 428 0.25 15.99 3.30
C ILE A 428 0.45 15.89 4.81
N ASP A 429 -0.15 16.81 5.55
CA ASP A 429 -0.22 16.74 7.01
C ASP A 429 -1.12 15.58 7.43
N TRP A 430 -0.52 14.52 7.98
CA TRP A 430 -1.22 13.30 8.38
C TRP A 430 -2.03 13.44 9.67
N THR A 431 -1.90 14.57 10.39
CA THR A 431 -2.68 14.86 11.60
C THR A 431 -4.02 15.52 11.30
N LYS A 432 -4.27 15.85 10.02
CA LYS A 432 -5.54 16.42 9.58
C LYS A 432 -6.72 15.48 9.85
N LYS A 433 -7.89 16.08 9.93
CA LYS A 433 -9.16 15.37 10.06
C LYS A 433 -10.23 15.92 9.11
N ILE A 434 -11.17 15.08 8.77
CA ILE A 434 -12.40 15.43 8.07
C ILE A 434 -13.51 15.46 9.12
N THR A 435 -14.20 16.58 9.19
CA THR A 435 -15.37 16.76 10.04
C THR A 435 -16.66 16.52 9.28
N GLY A 436 -17.74 16.22 9.99
CA GLY A 436 -19.05 16.06 9.37
C GLY A 436 -19.24 14.75 8.58
N MET A 437 -18.54 13.69 8.98
CA MET A 437 -18.79 12.35 8.45
C MET A 437 -20.24 11.91 8.76
N PRO A 438 -20.84 11.00 7.95
CA PRO A 438 -22.23 10.57 8.13
C PRO A 438 -22.58 10.06 9.52
N SER A 439 -21.63 9.43 10.22
CA SER A 439 -21.78 9.00 11.61
C SER A 439 -21.75 10.15 12.63
N GLY A 440 -21.51 11.40 12.21
CA GLY A 440 -21.29 12.55 13.09
C GLY A 440 -19.93 12.56 13.79
N ARG A 441 -19.04 11.62 13.50
CA ARG A 441 -17.69 11.56 14.06
C ARG A 441 -16.68 12.13 13.07
N ASP A 442 -15.60 12.72 13.59
CA ASP A 442 -14.48 13.13 12.76
C ASP A 442 -13.74 11.88 12.24
N PHE A 443 -13.20 11.99 11.02
CA PHE A 443 -12.25 11.06 10.46
C PHE A 443 -10.86 11.70 10.48
N GLN A 444 -9.93 11.15 11.23
CA GLN A 444 -8.53 11.55 11.19
C GLN A 444 -7.84 10.85 10.01
N TYR A 445 -6.87 11.49 9.35
CA TYR A 445 -6.20 10.90 8.19
C TYR A 445 -5.44 9.62 8.54
N VAL A 446 -4.91 9.55 9.75
CA VAL A 446 -4.25 8.37 10.30
C VAL A 446 -4.80 8.12 11.71
N GLU A 447 -4.94 6.87 12.09
CA GLU A 447 -5.32 6.51 13.47
C GLU A 447 -4.33 7.16 14.46
N PRO A 448 -4.77 8.09 15.32
CA PRO A 448 -3.86 8.85 16.17
C PRO A 448 -3.29 8.02 17.31
N MET A 449 -3.99 6.93 17.64
CA MET A 449 -3.61 6.01 18.70
C MET A 449 -4.01 4.61 18.26
N SER A 450 -3.16 3.62 18.53
CA SER A 450 -3.50 2.21 18.30
C SER A 450 -4.81 1.83 19.00
N SER A 451 -5.40 0.74 18.61
CA SER A 451 -6.58 0.16 19.29
C SER A 451 -6.36 -0.08 20.79
N THR A 452 -5.10 -0.18 21.23
CA THR A 452 -4.71 -0.27 22.64
C THR A 452 -4.62 1.08 23.35
N GLY A 453 -4.70 2.21 22.61
CA GLY A 453 -4.65 3.56 23.17
C GLY A 453 -3.29 4.06 23.64
N PHE A 454 -2.20 3.31 23.38
CA PHE A 454 -0.87 3.62 23.93
C PHE A 454 0.18 4.02 22.88
N ILE A 455 -0.10 3.91 21.60
CA ILE A 455 0.87 4.11 20.54
C ILE A 455 0.38 5.20 19.59
N GLY A 456 1.12 6.29 19.51
CA GLY A 456 0.87 7.36 18.52
C GLY A 456 1.45 7.02 17.16
N SER A 457 0.71 7.30 16.10
CA SER A 457 1.13 7.12 14.72
C SER A 457 2.02 8.28 14.27
N THR A 458 3.09 7.98 13.54
CA THR A 458 3.97 9.00 12.98
C THR A 458 4.73 8.51 11.77
N GLU A 459 5.38 9.43 11.08
CA GLU A 459 6.30 9.14 9.99
C GLU A 459 7.48 8.27 10.45
N ILE A 460 7.90 7.33 9.62
CA ILE A 460 9.11 6.51 9.83
C ILE A 460 10.34 7.35 9.45
N THR A 461 10.73 8.25 10.35
CA THR A 461 11.76 9.28 10.10
C THR A 461 13.11 8.68 9.73
N GLU A 462 13.44 7.48 10.22
CA GLU A 462 14.69 6.79 9.95
C GLU A 462 14.86 6.36 8.50
N LEU A 463 13.80 6.24 7.72
CA LEU A 463 13.92 6.03 6.26
C LEU A 463 14.65 7.17 5.56
N PHE A 464 14.67 8.36 6.15
CA PHE A 464 15.14 9.62 5.59
C PHE A 464 16.36 10.21 6.33
N LYS A 465 16.93 9.45 7.26
CA LYS A 465 18.18 9.80 7.95
C LYS A 465 19.33 9.05 7.33
N ALA A 466 20.45 9.75 7.09
CA ALA A 466 21.69 9.16 6.63
C ALA A 466 22.37 8.33 7.71
#